data_4c9161dd986eaefa1e174f02356102ae
#
_entry.id   4c9161dd986eaefa1e174f02356102ae
#
_cell.length_a   1.000
_cell.length_b   1.000
_cell.length_c   1.000
_cell.angle_alpha   90.00
_cell.angle_beta   90.00
_cell.angle_gamma   90.00
#
_symmetry.space_group_name_H-M   'P 1'
#
loop_
_entity.id
_entity.type
_entity.pdbx_description
1 polymer ?
#
loop_
_entity_poly.entity_id
_entity_poly.type
_entity_poly.pdbx_seq_one_letter_code
_entity_poly.pdbx_strand_id
1 'polypeptide(L)'
;MIGRRFAFTVPFVAGKQRHRLDRRHSRMYTPTETIRNEAAIRDAALKAMREAYPGLKGMLFPFRVPVAVRIDAYGPLPESRPKSVTSEPYTFKPDADNIAKLVLDGMNGAVWGDDNQVVELHVVKWPRMRGIEPHMDIRVYRGWFAGTREKKRNGD
;
A
#
# COMPACT_ATOMS: atom_id res chain seq x y z
N MET A 1 11.96 -19.28 -1.37
CA MET A 1 11.10 -18.10 -1.63
C MET A 1 9.69 -18.22 -1.05
N ILE A 2 9.21 -19.43 -0.82
CA ILE A 2 7.94 -19.63 -0.10
C ILE A 2 8.06 -19.01 1.30
N GLY A 3 7.10 -18.21 1.70
CA GLY A 3 7.08 -17.56 3.00
C GLY A 3 7.76 -16.19 3.11
N ARG A 4 8.39 -15.68 2.06
CA ARG A 4 8.92 -14.30 2.08
C ARG A 4 7.78 -13.30 2.26
N ARG A 5 7.89 -12.50 3.29
CA ARG A 5 6.89 -11.48 3.64
C ARG A 5 7.52 -10.42 4.53
N PHE A 6 6.95 -9.23 4.48
CA PHE A 6 7.21 -8.18 5.46
C PHE A 6 6.01 -7.23 5.54
N ALA A 7 6.01 -6.42 6.55
CA ALA A 7 4.96 -5.42 6.77
C ALA A 7 5.57 -4.11 7.25
N PHE A 8 4.89 -3.02 6.95
CA PHE A 8 5.26 -1.69 7.41
C PHE A 8 4.04 -0.79 7.52
N THR A 9 4.20 0.31 8.24
CA THR A 9 3.15 1.33 8.43
C THR A 9 3.68 2.67 7.95
N VAL A 10 2.82 3.45 7.31
CA VAL A 10 3.06 4.87 7.03
C VAL A 10 2.06 5.73 7.77
N PRO A 11 2.47 6.88 8.34
CA PRO A 11 1.62 7.70 9.23
C PRO A 11 0.69 8.64 8.46
N PHE A 12 0.11 8.17 7.37
CA PHE A 12 -0.86 8.93 6.57
C PHE A 12 -1.76 7.98 5.77
N VAL A 13 -2.88 8.52 5.31
CA VAL A 13 -3.73 7.93 4.27
C VAL A 13 -3.71 8.88 3.09
N ALA A 14 -3.25 8.39 1.95
CA ALA A 14 -3.17 9.18 0.73
C ALA A 14 -3.43 8.32 -0.50
N GLY A 15 -3.88 8.94 -1.57
CA GLY A 15 -4.02 8.34 -2.88
C GLY A 15 -3.18 9.07 -3.91
N LYS A 16 -2.89 8.39 -5.01
CA LYS A 16 -2.20 9.01 -6.14
C LYS A 16 -3.09 10.08 -6.75
N GLN A 17 -2.55 11.30 -6.84
CA GLN A 17 -3.22 12.38 -7.52
C GLN A 17 -3.01 12.27 -9.04
N ARG A 18 -4.00 12.71 -9.80
CA ARG A 18 -3.88 12.75 -11.25
C ARG A 18 -2.79 13.74 -11.66
N HIS A 19 -2.12 13.45 -12.77
CA HIS A 19 -1.24 14.43 -13.41
C HIS A 19 -2.00 15.73 -13.67
N ARG A 20 -1.34 16.84 -13.42
CA ARG A 20 -1.88 18.18 -13.69
C ARG A 20 -1.22 18.77 -14.92
N LEU A 21 -1.98 19.53 -15.70
CA LEU A 21 -1.48 20.26 -16.84
C LEU A 21 -0.90 21.60 -16.38
N ASP A 22 0.37 21.83 -16.65
CA ASP A 22 0.96 23.15 -16.59
C ASP A 22 0.67 23.86 -17.92
N ARG A 23 -0.32 24.73 -17.91
CA ARG A 23 -0.76 25.46 -19.10
C ARG A 23 0.29 26.43 -19.64
N ARG A 24 1.20 26.94 -18.79
CA ARG A 24 2.26 27.87 -19.22
C ARG A 24 3.32 27.16 -20.07
N HIS A 25 3.63 25.91 -19.73
CA HIS A 25 4.67 25.13 -20.39
C HIS A 25 4.11 23.98 -21.23
N SER A 26 2.77 23.86 -21.35
CA SER A 26 2.06 22.82 -22.11
C SER A 26 2.57 21.40 -21.77
N ARG A 27 2.82 21.13 -20.49
CA ARG A 27 3.33 19.85 -20.02
C ARG A 27 2.48 19.29 -18.87
N MET A 28 2.42 17.98 -18.79
CA MET A 28 1.86 17.27 -17.64
C MET A 28 2.93 17.13 -16.54
N TYR A 29 2.53 17.21 -15.29
CA TYR A 29 3.39 16.97 -14.14
C TYR A 29 2.68 16.19 -13.04
N THR A 30 3.46 15.48 -12.23
CA THR A 30 2.97 14.80 -11.04
C THR A 30 2.99 15.77 -9.85
N PRO A 31 1.90 15.93 -9.10
CA PRO A 31 1.88 16.79 -7.92
C PRO A 31 2.97 16.42 -6.91
N THR A 32 3.58 17.43 -6.31
CA THR A 32 4.69 17.29 -5.36
C THR A 32 4.31 16.41 -4.16
N GLU A 33 3.08 16.49 -3.68
CA GLU A 33 2.58 15.66 -2.59
C GLU A 33 2.62 14.16 -2.94
N THR A 34 2.22 13.79 -4.15
CA THR A 34 2.29 12.41 -4.64
C THR A 34 3.73 11.92 -4.65
N ILE A 35 4.68 12.70 -5.16
CA ILE A 35 6.10 12.35 -5.19
C ILE A 35 6.63 12.13 -3.76
N ARG A 36 6.28 13.02 -2.84
CA ARG A 36 6.68 12.94 -1.43
C ARG A 36 6.11 11.69 -0.76
N ASN A 37 4.85 11.38 -0.98
CA ASN A 37 4.19 10.22 -0.42
C ASN A 37 4.76 8.91 -0.98
N GLU A 38 5.03 8.85 -2.27
CA GLU A 38 5.70 7.70 -2.89
C GLU A 38 7.09 7.47 -2.29
N ALA A 39 7.86 8.53 -2.08
CA ALA A 39 9.18 8.44 -1.45
C ALA A 39 9.08 7.94 0.00
N ALA A 40 8.12 8.42 0.77
CA ALA A 40 7.89 7.98 2.15
C ALA A 40 7.50 6.49 2.21
N ILE A 41 6.66 6.03 1.29
CA ILE A 41 6.29 4.61 1.19
C ILE A 41 7.51 3.77 0.84
N ARG A 42 8.30 4.20 -0.14
CA ARG A 42 9.53 3.51 -0.55
C ARG A 42 10.52 3.38 0.60
N ASP A 43 10.77 4.46 1.31
CA ASP A 43 11.74 4.47 2.42
C ASP A 43 11.27 3.56 3.55
N ALA A 44 9.99 3.60 3.92
CA ALA A 44 9.42 2.72 4.95
C ALA A 44 9.45 1.24 4.52
N ALA A 45 9.13 0.96 3.27
CA ALA A 45 9.17 -0.39 2.72
C ALA A 45 10.60 -0.95 2.71
N LEU A 46 11.57 -0.18 2.21
CA LEU A 46 12.97 -0.61 2.18
C LEU A 46 13.54 -0.85 3.56
N LYS A 47 13.23 0.02 4.52
CA LYS A 47 13.65 -0.16 5.92
C LYS A 47 13.10 -1.46 6.50
N ALA A 48 11.81 -1.69 6.38
CA ALA A 48 11.16 -2.89 6.90
C ALA A 48 11.67 -4.17 6.21
N MET A 49 11.86 -4.11 4.90
CA MET A 49 12.37 -5.22 4.10
C MET A 49 13.79 -5.62 4.53
N ARG A 50 14.67 -4.65 4.74
CA ARG A 50 16.06 -4.87 5.19
C ARG A 50 16.15 -5.34 6.63
N GLU A 51 15.27 -4.87 7.51
CA GLU A 51 15.15 -5.35 8.89
C GLU A 51 14.67 -6.81 8.94
N ALA A 52 13.70 -7.17 8.10
CA ALA A 52 13.18 -8.53 8.01
C ALA A 52 14.17 -9.51 7.37
N TYR A 53 14.98 -9.03 6.43
CA TYR A 53 15.96 -9.84 5.68
C TYR A 53 17.34 -9.15 5.68
N PRO A 54 18.04 -9.15 6.82
CA PRO A 54 19.40 -8.61 6.90
C PRO A 54 20.31 -9.32 5.91
N GLY A 55 21.09 -8.59 5.17
CA GLY A 55 21.96 -9.16 4.13
C GLY A 55 21.30 -9.33 2.77
N LEU A 56 19.99 -9.04 2.63
CA LEU A 56 19.34 -9.01 1.33
C LEU A 56 20.02 -7.93 0.46
N LYS A 57 20.41 -8.33 -0.75
CA LYS A 57 20.90 -7.42 -1.79
C LYS A 57 19.84 -7.27 -2.87
N GLY A 58 19.39 -6.04 -3.10
CA GLY A 58 18.37 -5.75 -4.10
C GLY A 58 16.94 -6.03 -3.66
N MET A 59 16.11 -6.43 -4.59
CA MET A 59 14.68 -6.63 -4.40
C MET A 59 14.36 -7.96 -3.69
N LEU A 60 13.33 -7.94 -2.86
CA LEU A 60 12.85 -9.16 -2.21
C LEU A 60 12.18 -10.12 -3.20
N PHE A 61 11.48 -9.55 -4.18
CA PHE A 61 10.77 -10.30 -5.21
C PHE A 61 11.31 -9.94 -6.60
N PRO A 62 12.31 -10.68 -7.09
CA PRO A 62 12.84 -10.47 -8.44
C PRO A 62 11.77 -10.60 -9.52
N PHE A 63 12.03 -10.14 -10.72
CA PHE A 63 11.12 -10.22 -11.86
C PHE A 63 10.45 -11.58 -11.98
N ARG A 64 9.17 -11.59 -12.32
CA ARG A 64 8.29 -12.75 -12.51
C ARG A 64 7.88 -13.50 -11.23
N VAL A 65 8.42 -13.18 -10.08
CA VAL A 65 7.92 -13.74 -8.82
C VAL A 65 6.56 -13.08 -8.49
N PRO A 66 5.49 -13.86 -8.29
CA PRO A 66 4.19 -13.29 -7.98
C PRO A 66 4.17 -12.67 -6.59
N VAL A 67 3.58 -11.50 -6.48
CA VAL A 67 3.49 -10.70 -5.26
C VAL A 67 2.04 -10.48 -4.90
N ALA A 68 1.73 -10.55 -3.61
CA ALA A 68 0.46 -10.13 -3.04
C ALA A 68 0.67 -8.92 -2.13
N VAL A 69 -0.23 -7.97 -2.20
CA VAL A 69 -0.21 -6.75 -1.40
C VAL A 69 -1.56 -6.57 -0.72
N ARG A 70 -1.52 -6.32 0.59
CA ARG A 70 -2.69 -5.90 1.36
C ARG A 70 -2.44 -4.53 1.97
N ILE A 71 -3.40 -3.64 1.81
CA ILE A 71 -3.37 -2.28 2.32
C ILE A 71 -4.60 -2.08 3.20
N ASP A 72 -4.38 -1.77 4.46
CA ASP A 72 -5.43 -1.41 5.40
C ASP A 72 -5.28 0.07 5.75
N ALA A 73 -6.27 0.88 5.37
CA ALA A 73 -6.27 2.32 5.60
C ALA A 73 -7.19 2.68 6.78
N TYR A 74 -6.66 3.47 7.69
CA TYR A 74 -7.34 3.92 8.91
C TYR A 74 -7.34 5.43 8.98
N GLY A 75 -8.51 6.03 9.10
CA GLY A 75 -8.67 7.48 9.20
C GLY A 75 -9.43 7.91 10.44
N PRO A 76 -9.18 9.13 10.91
CA PRO A 76 -9.91 9.68 12.05
C PRO A 76 -11.33 10.08 11.64
N LEU A 77 -12.26 9.93 12.58
CA LEU A 77 -13.57 10.55 12.46
C LEU A 77 -13.38 12.08 12.59
N PRO A 78 -14.02 12.89 11.72
CA PRO A 78 -13.95 14.34 11.85
C PRO A 78 -14.47 14.82 13.21
N GLU A 79 -13.80 15.78 13.81
CA GLU A 79 -14.21 16.36 15.10
C GLU A 79 -15.58 17.05 15.05
N SER A 80 -16.00 17.47 13.85
CA SER A 80 -17.32 18.07 13.62
C SER A 80 -18.49 17.11 13.81
N ARG A 81 -18.24 15.81 13.89
CA ARG A 81 -19.28 14.81 14.13
C ARG A 81 -19.78 14.89 15.56
N PRO A 82 -21.11 14.67 15.79
CA PRO A 82 -21.64 14.61 17.15
C PRO A 82 -20.91 13.61 18.03
N LYS A 83 -20.80 13.89 19.33
CA LYS A 83 -20.09 13.01 20.28
C LYS A 83 -20.67 11.60 20.38
N SER A 84 -21.94 11.44 20.06
CA SER A 84 -22.60 10.13 20.01
C SER A 84 -22.13 9.25 18.86
N VAL A 85 -21.53 9.84 17.82
CA VAL A 85 -20.97 9.10 16.69
C VAL A 85 -19.54 8.70 17.03
N THR A 86 -19.27 7.39 17.04
CA THR A 86 -17.94 6.85 17.35
C THR A 86 -17.20 6.36 16.11
N SER A 87 -17.95 5.98 15.08
CA SER A 87 -17.39 5.55 13.80
C SER A 87 -18.37 5.84 12.67
N GLU A 88 -17.86 5.87 11.45
CA GLU A 88 -18.66 5.94 10.21
C GLU A 88 -17.92 5.26 9.06
N PRO A 89 -18.63 4.77 8.02
CA PRO A 89 -18.00 4.24 6.84
C PRO A 89 -17.05 5.26 6.20
N TYR A 90 -15.89 4.79 5.74
CA TYR A 90 -14.89 5.63 5.09
C TYR A 90 -15.21 5.80 3.61
N THR A 91 -16.22 6.60 3.28
CA THR A 91 -16.70 6.83 1.91
C THR A 91 -16.20 8.15 1.31
N PHE A 92 -15.15 8.71 1.87
CA PHE A 92 -14.51 9.95 1.42
C PHE A 92 -13.18 9.65 0.74
N LYS A 93 -12.63 10.63 0.03
CA LYS A 93 -11.29 10.51 -0.57
C LYS A 93 -10.23 10.20 0.50
N PRO A 94 -9.16 9.50 0.12
CA PRO A 94 -8.86 9.01 -1.22
C PRO A 94 -9.65 7.76 -1.61
N ASP A 95 -9.84 7.55 -2.91
CA ASP A 95 -10.46 6.35 -3.45
C ASP A 95 -9.53 5.14 -3.28
N ALA A 96 -10.10 3.96 -3.11
CA ALA A 96 -9.32 2.74 -2.87
C ALA A 96 -8.32 2.42 -4.00
N ASP A 97 -8.71 2.64 -5.25
CA ASP A 97 -7.81 2.44 -6.40
C ASP A 97 -6.65 3.44 -6.42
N ASN A 98 -6.87 4.67 -6.00
CA ASN A 98 -5.82 5.68 -5.91
C ASN A 98 -4.85 5.40 -4.75
N ILE A 99 -5.33 4.84 -3.64
CA ILE A 99 -4.48 4.33 -2.57
C ILE A 99 -3.59 3.21 -3.12
N ALA A 100 -4.18 2.25 -3.81
CA ALA A 100 -3.43 1.14 -4.40
C ALA A 100 -2.33 1.63 -5.34
N LYS A 101 -2.65 2.54 -6.26
CA LYS A 101 -1.67 3.10 -7.21
C LYS A 101 -0.50 3.79 -6.50
N LEU A 102 -0.78 4.59 -5.49
CA LEU A 102 0.27 5.28 -4.72
C LEU A 102 1.21 4.27 -4.04
N VAL A 103 0.64 3.27 -3.37
CA VAL A 103 1.41 2.28 -2.62
C VAL A 103 2.25 1.41 -3.57
N LEU A 104 1.67 0.93 -4.66
CA LEU A 104 2.39 0.13 -5.65
C LEU A 104 3.51 0.94 -6.32
N ASP A 105 3.24 2.18 -6.72
CA ASP A 105 4.25 3.04 -7.34
C ASP A 105 5.42 3.34 -6.39
N GLY A 106 5.13 3.48 -5.09
CA GLY A 106 6.18 3.67 -4.08
C GLY A 106 7.12 2.47 -3.96
N MET A 107 6.62 1.26 -4.14
CA MET A 107 7.40 0.02 -4.00
C MET A 107 7.96 -0.50 -5.32
N ASN A 108 7.46 -0.03 -6.45
CA ASN A 108 7.90 -0.48 -7.78
C ASN A 108 9.39 -0.21 -7.99
N GLY A 109 10.11 -1.22 -8.45
CA GLY A 109 11.55 -1.14 -8.69
C GLY A 109 12.42 -1.21 -7.41
N ALA A 110 11.81 -1.24 -6.23
CA ALA A 110 12.51 -1.33 -4.95
C ALA A 110 12.25 -2.67 -4.24
N VAL A 111 11.00 -3.06 -4.12
CA VAL A 111 10.56 -4.32 -3.47
C VAL A 111 10.40 -5.44 -4.49
N TRP A 112 9.88 -5.11 -5.66
CA TRP A 112 9.73 -5.99 -6.84
C TRP A 112 10.14 -5.23 -8.10
N GLY A 113 10.32 -5.98 -9.20
CA GLY A 113 10.83 -5.43 -10.45
C GLY A 113 9.82 -4.59 -11.22
N ASP A 114 8.57 -5.05 -11.28
CA ASP A 114 7.50 -4.37 -11.99
C ASP A 114 6.13 -4.70 -11.36
N ASP A 115 5.22 -3.74 -11.39
CA ASP A 115 3.87 -3.85 -10.82
C ASP A 115 3.04 -4.97 -11.47
N ASN A 116 3.40 -5.44 -12.67
CA ASN A 116 2.76 -6.60 -13.28
C ASN A 116 2.99 -7.91 -12.51
N GLN A 117 3.92 -7.95 -11.56
CA GLN A 117 4.12 -9.07 -10.66
C GLN A 117 3.06 -9.15 -9.56
N VAL A 118 2.33 -8.06 -9.30
CA VAL A 118 1.26 -8.02 -8.29
C VAL A 118 0.05 -8.76 -8.83
N VAL A 119 -0.20 -9.95 -8.32
CA VAL A 119 -1.28 -10.85 -8.74
C VAL A 119 -2.45 -10.86 -7.77
N GLU A 120 -2.26 -10.38 -6.56
CA GLU A 120 -3.31 -10.18 -5.55
C GLU A 120 -3.16 -8.81 -4.92
N LEU A 121 -4.25 -8.10 -4.85
CA LEU A 121 -4.30 -6.76 -4.28
C LEU A 121 -5.58 -6.60 -3.45
N HIS A 122 -5.42 -6.36 -2.15
CA HIS A 122 -6.51 -6.08 -1.24
C HIS A 122 -6.35 -4.68 -0.66
N VAL A 123 -7.33 -3.84 -0.84
CA VAL A 123 -7.39 -2.51 -0.23
C VAL A 123 -8.65 -2.44 0.61
N VAL A 124 -8.47 -2.17 1.89
CA VAL A 124 -9.57 -2.00 2.82
C VAL A 124 -9.49 -0.60 3.43
N LYS A 125 -10.53 0.18 3.23
CA LYS A 125 -10.75 1.45 3.93
C LYS A 125 -11.65 1.13 5.13
N TRP A 126 -11.03 1.00 6.28
CA TRP A 126 -11.73 0.70 7.52
C TRP A 126 -12.62 1.87 7.95
N PRO A 127 -13.70 1.65 8.70
CA PRO A 127 -14.51 2.75 9.19
C PRO A 127 -13.67 3.79 9.90
N ARG A 128 -13.96 5.06 9.64
CA ARG A 128 -13.32 6.16 10.36
C ARG A 128 -13.72 6.12 11.82
N MET A 129 -12.76 6.22 12.72
CA MET A 129 -12.97 6.08 14.15
C MET A 129 -12.42 7.29 14.90
N ARG A 130 -13.11 7.67 15.96
CA ARG A 130 -12.68 8.78 16.82
C ARG A 130 -11.38 8.44 17.53
N GLY A 131 -10.44 9.39 17.53
CA GLY A 131 -9.16 9.26 18.23
C GLY A 131 -8.12 8.41 17.52
N ILE A 132 -8.38 7.97 16.28
CA ILE A 132 -7.41 7.26 15.46
C ILE A 132 -6.52 8.24 14.72
N GLU A 133 -5.20 8.05 14.81
CA GLU A 133 -4.25 8.75 13.93
C GLU A 133 -4.29 8.13 12.53
N PRO A 134 -4.29 8.96 11.47
CA PRO A 134 -4.32 8.44 10.11
C PRO A 134 -3.07 7.61 9.81
N HIS A 135 -3.25 6.41 9.29
CA HIS A 135 -2.16 5.53 8.90
C HIS A 135 -2.62 4.47 7.91
N MET A 136 -1.67 3.88 7.21
CA MET A 136 -1.88 2.71 6.39
C MET A 136 -0.93 1.60 6.84
N ASP A 137 -1.48 0.42 7.08
CA ASP A 137 -0.73 -0.80 7.31
C ASP A 137 -0.62 -1.56 5.98
N ILE A 138 0.61 -1.86 5.58
CA ILE A 138 0.89 -2.49 4.29
C ILE A 138 1.60 -3.80 4.55
N ARG A 139 1.06 -4.88 3.98
CA ARG A 139 1.63 -6.22 4.03
C ARG A 139 1.97 -6.69 2.63
N VAL A 140 3.18 -7.19 2.48
CA VAL A 140 3.72 -7.69 1.20
C VAL A 140 4.18 -9.12 1.40
N TYR A 141 3.73 -10.01 0.54
CA TYR A 141 4.07 -11.42 0.61
C TYR A 141 4.07 -12.06 -0.78
N ARG A 142 4.70 -13.21 -0.88
CA ARG A 142 4.65 -13.94 -2.13
C ARG A 142 3.21 -14.33 -2.46
N GLY A 143 2.80 -14.02 -3.70
CA GLY A 143 1.41 -14.14 -4.14
C GLY A 143 0.86 -15.56 -4.17
N TRP A 144 -0.39 -15.64 -4.29
CA TRP A 144 -1.48 -16.61 -4.15
C TRP A 144 -1.15 -18.11 -4.08
N PHE A 145 0.05 -18.54 -4.31
CA PHE A 145 0.42 -19.95 -4.11
C PHE A 145 0.45 -20.39 -2.65
N ALA A 146 0.50 -19.46 -1.70
CA ALA A 146 0.53 -19.79 -0.28
C ALA A 146 -0.83 -20.29 0.26
N GLY A 147 -1.95 -19.85 -0.33
CA GLY A 147 -3.29 -20.21 0.14
C GLY A 147 -3.94 -21.38 -0.58
N THR A 148 -3.57 -21.66 -1.83
CA THR A 148 -4.22 -22.69 -2.65
C THR A 148 -3.62 -24.08 -2.49
N ARG A 149 -2.36 -24.20 -2.04
CA ARG A 149 -1.74 -25.50 -1.80
C ARG A 149 -2.14 -26.14 -0.48
N GLU A 150 -2.47 -25.34 0.53
CA GLU A 150 -2.93 -25.89 1.82
C GLU A 150 -4.32 -26.52 1.73
N LYS A 151 -5.20 -25.99 0.87
CA LYS A 151 -6.54 -26.57 0.65
C LYS A 151 -6.53 -27.90 -0.10
N LYS A 152 -5.48 -28.18 -0.86
CA LYS A 152 -5.35 -29.49 -1.58
C LYS A 152 -4.69 -30.59 -0.75
N ARG A 153 -4.03 -30.25 0.36
CA ARG A 153 -3.42 -31.26 1.25
C ARG A 153 -4.38 -31.79 2.33
N ASN A 154 -5.46 -31.07 2.61
CA ASN A 154 -6.44 -31.48 3.61
C ASN A 154 -7.71 -32.10 3.02
N GLY A 155 -7.67 -32.50 1.75
CA GLY A 155 -8.81 -33.07 1.02
C GLY A 155 -8.57 -34.42 0.38
N ASP A 156 -7.52 -35.14 0.81
CA ASP A 156 -7.31 -36.55 0.49
C ASP A 156 -7.25 -37.39 1.76
#